data_754901609b906b088ead96185cc3b4df
#
_entry.id   754901609b906b088ead96185cc3b4df
#
_cell.length_a   1.000
_cell.length_b   1.000
_cell.length_c   1.000
_cell.angle_alpha   90.00
_cell.angle_beta   90.00
_cell.angle_gamma   90.00
#
_symmetry.space_group_name_H-M   'P 1'
#
loop_
_entity.id
_entity.type
_entity.pdbx_description
1 polymer ?
#
loop_
_entity_poly.entity_id
_entity_poly.type
_entity_poly.pdbx_seq_one_letter_code
_entity_poly.pdbx_strand_id
1 'polypeptide(L)'
;MPTPITTATVQPLQSLPSAEEVIGHWDWSPALGTLHEWIQSQGIHASQVVVLVPFAQMMSQATAAWGQAFPTSFVPRFETTRNWAGAAGGPAIQADDLTLDVAHDSVVAAAMLASVKIRGLDAHWRRTLAPQLVETAHELATLVASVHPDARSDWLAERLAVLNLGSGDGFQRWESLIGTMALTWAANSQYPTDVLWHPVLHPSVAALAAIPGLADDPLTSALLAHWPNVKRLPPLAVRTAENGSPNPARLLAADDAQTEAQMAAARVIAHLQAGRVPVGI
;
A
#
# COMPACT_ATOMS: atom_id res chain seq x y z
N MET A 1 -51.00 -19.11 14.58
CA MET A 1 -51.20 -17.82 13.91
C MET A 1 -49.85 -17.37 13.43
N PRO A 2 -49.60 -17.21 12.11
CA PRO A 2 -48.34 -16.70 11.61
C PRO A 2 -48.27 -15.19 11.75
N THR A 3 -47.16 -14.68 12.25
CA THR A 3 -46.83 -13.26 12.38
C THR A 3 -46.70 -12.63 10.99
N PRO A 4 -47.27 -11.46 10.74
CA PRO A 4 -47.15 -10.79 9.44
C PRO A 4 -45.71 -10.29 9.21
N ILE A 5 -45.15 -10.62 8.05
CA ILE A 5 -43.88 -10.09 7.54
C ILE A 5 -44.13 -8.61 7.21
N THR A 6 -43.54 -7.73 7.96
CA THR A 6 -43.56 -6.29 7.68
C THR A 6 -42.74 -6.03 6.42
N THR A 7 -43.40 -5.74 5.32
CA THR A 7 -42.76 -5.32 4.06
C THR A 7 -42.14 -3.94 4.30
N ALA A 8 -40.81 -3.88 4.32
CA ALA A 8 -40.09 -2.62 4.38
C ALA A 8 -40.43 -1.80 3.12
N THR A 9 -41.06 -0.67 3.30
CA THR A 9 -41.37 0.28 2.22
C THR A 9 -40.05 0.87 1.74
N VAL A 10 -39.61 0.46 0.56
CA VAL A 10 -38.48 1.09 -0.12
C VAL A 10 -38.88 2.53 -0.41
N GLN A 11 -38.33 3.49 0.34
CA GLN A 11 -38.47 4.89 0.01
C GLN A 11 -37.86 5.13 -1.39
N PRO A 12 -38.58 5.81 -2.30
CA PRO A 12 -38.01 6.18 -3.58
C PRO A 12 -36.79 7.07 -3.33
N LEU A 13 -35.63 6.70 -3.90
CA LEU A 13 -34.43 7.51 -3.92
C LEU A 13 -34.84 8.93 -4.33
N GLN A 14 -34.79 9.87 -3.40
CA GLN A 14 -34.96 11.29 -3.70
C GLN A 14 -33.96 11.61 -4.82
N SER A 15 -34.46 12.19 -5.89
CA SER A 15 -33.67 12.63 -7.04
C SER A 15 -32.45 13.40 -6.53
N LEU A 16 -31.28 12.76 -6.65
CA LEU A 16 -30.03 13.41 -6.35
C LEU A 16 -29.91 14.63 -7.29
N PRO A 17 -29.55 15.81 -6.77
CA PRO A 17 -29.34 16.96 -7.62
C PRO A 17 -28.31 16.58 -8.70
N SER A 18 -28.58 16.94 -9.95
CA SER A 18 -27.64 16.85 -11.06
C SER A 18 -26.49 17.82 -10.79
N ALA A 19 -25.58 17.42 -9.90
CA ALA A 19 -24.31 18.09 -9.80
C ALA A 19 -23.53 17.73 -11.06
N GLU A 20 -23.18 18.70 -11.86
CA GLU A 20 -22.03 18.58 -12.76
C GLU A 20 -20.85 18.23 -11.86
N GLU A 21 -20.58 16.94 -11.73
CA GLU A 21 -19.46 16.42 -10.96
C GLU A 21 -18.21 16.72 -11.75
N VAL A 22 -17.57 17.79 -11.37
CA VAL A 22 -16.23 18.10 -11.85
C VAL A 22 -15.34 16.97 -11.36
N ILE A 23 -14.91 16.14 -12.29
CA ILE A 23 -13.89 15.10 -12.02
C ILE A 23 -12.66 15.86 -11.52
N GLY A 24 -12.37 15.73 -10.22
CA GLY A 24 -11.19 16.33 -9.63
C GLY A 24 -9.94 15.72 -10.25
N HIS A 25 -9.19 16.51 -11.00
CA HIS A 25 -7.88 16.10 -11.49
C HIS A 25 -6.82 16.44 -10.43
N TRP A 26 -5.83 15.57 -10.29
CA TRP A 26 -4.68 15.88 -9.47
C TRP A 26 -3.92 17.09 -10.03
N ASP A 27 -3.64 18.07 -9.18
CA ASP A 27 -2.75 19.16 -9.54
C ASP A 27 -1.30 18.72 -9.40
N TRP A 28 -0.71 18.37 -10.52
CA TRP A 28 0.68 17.97 -10.60
C TRP A 28 1.66 19.15 -10.58
N SER A 29 1.18 20.37 -10.88
CA SER A 29 2.03 21.53 -11.14
C SER A 29 3.01 21.85 -10.00
N PRO A 30 2.59 21.87 -8.71
CA PRO A 30 3.52 22.18 -7.62
C PRO A 30 4.60 21.10 -7.44
N ALA A 31 4.21 19.83 -7.53
CA ALA A 31 5.14 18.71 -7.36
C ALA A 31 6.15 18.65 -8.51
N LEU A 32 5.67 18.77 -9.76
CA LEU A 32 6.52 18.70 -10.94
C LEU A 32 7.41 19.95 -11.08
N GLY A 33 6.91 21.14 -10.73
CA GLY A 33 7.73 22.36 -10.68
C GLY A 33 8.88 22.22 -9.68
N THR A 34 8.59 21.80 -8.45
CA THR A 34 9.61 21.53 -7.43
C THR A 34 10.62 20.47 -7.88
N LEU A 35 10.14 19.40 -8.53
CA LEU A 35 11.01 18.35 -9.06
C LEU A 35 11.94 18.88 -10.14
N HIS A 36 11.41 19.65 -11.10
CA HIS A 36 12.17 20.22 -12.20
C HIS A 36 13.27 21.15 -11.69
N GLU A 37 12.93 22.10 -10.81
CA GLU A 37 13.89 23.01 -10.19
C GLU A 37 14.98 22.25 -9.42
N TRP A 38 14.60 21.22 -8.69
CA TRP A 38 15.57 20.41 -7.96
C TRP A 38 16.52 19.66 -8.90
N ILE A 39 16.02 19.00 -9.96
CA ILE A 39 16.85 18.33 -10.97
C ILE A 39 17.87 19.33 -11.58
N GLN A 40 17.41 20.51 -11.95
CA GLN A 40 18.28 21.54 -12.50
C GLN A 40 19.35 22.01 -11.49
N SER A 41 18.96 22.23 -10.23
CA SER A 41 19.88 22.66 -9.17
C SER A 41 20.96 21.63 -8.85
N GLN A 42 20.66 20.35 -9.02
CA GLN A 42 21.61 19.25 -8.80
C GLN A 42 22.49 18.96 -10.03
N GLY A 43 22.18 19.53 -11.19
CA GLY A 43 22.87 19.23 -12.44
C GLY A 43 22.71 17.79 -12.91
N ILE A 44 21.62 17.12 -12.51
CA ILE A 44 21.35 15.72 -12.83
C ILE A 44 20.50 15.65 -14.11
N HIS A 45 20.75 14.65 -14.95
CA HIS A 45 19.90 14.39 -16.09
C HIS A 45 18.57 13.76 -15.63
N ALA A 46 17.43 14.27 -16.10
CA ALA A 46 16.11 13.85 -15.64
C ALA A 46 15.88 12.32 -15.79
N SER A 47 16.43 11.69 -16.84
CA SER A 47 16.32 10.24 -17.02
C SER A 47 17.05 9.39 -15.94
N GLN A 48 17.91 10.02 -15.15
CA GLN A 48 18.62 9.40 -14.02
C GLN A 48 17.88 9.58 -12.69
N VAL A 49 16.69 10.16 -12.72
CA VAL A 49 15.85 10.37 -11.52
C VAL A 49 14.70 9.39 -11.53
N VAL A 50 14.55 8.66 -10.43
CA VAL A 50 13.35 7.86 -10.15
C VAL A 50 12.45 8.65 -9.22
N VAL A 51 11.18 8.77 -9.59
CA VAL A 51 10.15 9.46 -8.80
C VAL A 51 9.15 8.42 -8.33
N LEU A 52 9.16 8.13 -7.04
CA LEU A 52 8.22 7.19 -6.43
C LEU A 52 6.84 7.85 -6.33
N VAL A 53 5.85 7.16 -6.85
CA VAL A 53 4.43 7.52 -6.77
C VAL A 53 3.67 6.49 -5.96
N PRO A 54 2.63 6.89 -5.20
CA PRO A 54 1.90 5.98 -4.30
C PRO A 54 1.19 4.82 -5.02
N PHE A 55 0.68 5.07 -6.23
CA PHE A 55 -0.15 4.12 -6.96
C PHE A 55 0.30 3.99 -8.41
N ALA A 56 0.23 2.78 -8.96
CA ALA A 56 0.66 2.49 -10.33
C ALA A 56 -0.13 3.32 -11.39
N GLN A 57 -1.40 3.61 -11.13
CA GLN A 57 -2.23 4.45 -12.01
C GLN A 57 -1.69 5.88 -12.16
N MET A 58 -0.95 6.35 -11.17
CA MET A 58 -0.36 7.70 -11.19
C MET A 58 0.87 7.79 -12.11
N MET A 59 1.51 6.68 -12.45
CA MET A 59 2.73 6.67 -13.29
C MET A 59 2.48 7.28 -14.66
N SER A 60 1.41 6.85 -15.35
CA SER A 60 1.04 7.38 -16.67
C SER A 60 0.57 8.83 -16.59
N GLN A 61 -0.17 9.19 -15.55
CA GLN A 61 -0.64 10.57 -15.33
C GLN A 61 0.54 11.51 -15.06
N ALA A 62 1.48 11.11 -14.19
CA ALA A 62 2.68 11.88 -13.90
C ALA A 62 3.54 12.10 -15.16
N THR A 63 3.72 11.03 -15.95
CA THR A 63 4.45 11.08 -17.22
C THR A 63 3.80 12.06 -18.20
N ALA A 64 2.48 12.00 -18.38
CA ALA A 64 1.74 12.89 -19.24
C ALA A 64 1.79 14.35 -18.75
N ALA A 65 1.61 14.57 -17.44
CA ALA A 65 1.68 15.88 -16.83
C ALA A 65 3.09 16.52 -16.96
N TRP A 66 4.16 15.72 -16.79
CA TRP A 66 5.52 16.18 -17.02
C TRP A 66 5.73 16.60 -18.48
N GLY A 67 5.33 15.75 -19.45
CA GLY A 67 5.46 16.08 -20.87
C GLY A 67 4.71 17.35 -21.28
N GLN A 68 3.57 17.64 -20.65
CA GLN A 68 2.82 18.88 -20.88
C GLN A 68 3.52 20.10 -20.25
N ALA A 69 4.03 19.95 -19.02
CA ALA A 69 4.67 21.04 -18.29
C ALA A 69 6.07 21.38 -18.84
N PHE A 70 6.81 20.36 -19.28
CA PHE A 70 8.23 20.48 -19.70
C PHE A 70 8.49 19.76 -21.01
N PRO A 71 7.91 20.20 -22.14
CA PRO A 71 7.92 19.48 -23.42
C PRO A 71 9.32 19.31 -24.04
N THR A 72 10.29 20.11 -23.62
CA THR A 72 11.68 20.03 -24.09
C THR A 72 12.61 19.29 -23.12
N SER A 73 12.11 18.84 -21.99
CA SER A 73 12.88 18.13 -20.98
C SER A 73 12.71 16.61 -21.10
N PHE A 74 13.78 15.87 -20.79
CA PHE A 74 13.65 14.43 -20.64
C PHE A 74 12.71 14.10 -19.48
N VAL A 75 11.98 12.99 -19.61
CA VAL A 75 11.01 12.54 -18.61
C VAL A 75 11.74 11.75 -17.52
N PRO A 76 11.56 12.07 -16.23
CA PRO A 76 11.99 11.21 -15.13
C PRO A 76 11.24 9.88 -15.16
N ARG A 77 11.78 8.88 -14.48
CA ARG A 77 11.10 7.58 -14.33
C ARG A 77 10.11 7.67 -13.16
N PHE A 78 8.82 7.67 -13.47
CA PHE A 78 7.77 7.58 -12.46
C PHE A 78 7.47 6.10 -12.19
N GLU A 79 7.68 5.66 -10.96
CA GLU A 79 7.58 4.24 -10.57
C GLU A 79 6.88 4.11 -9.20
N THR A 80 6.26 2.97 -8.96
CA THR A 80 6.03 2.53 -7.58
C THR A 80 7.23 1.73 -7.09
N THR A 81 7.42 1.59 -5.79
CA THR A 81 8.48 0.75 -5.22
C THR A 81 8.42 -0.68 -5.78
N ARG A 82 7.21 -1.24 -5.91
CA ARG A 82 7.00 -2.59 -6.43
C ARG A 82 7.36 -2.72 -7.92
N ASN A 83 6.93 -1.76 -8.75
CA ASN A 83 7.23 -1.79 -10.18
C ASN A 83 8.73 -1.62 -10.44
N TRP A 84 9.36 -0.68 -9.72
CA TRP A 84 10.80 -0.47 -9.83
C TRP A 84 11.60 -1.70 -9.40
N ALA A 85 11.25 -2.32 -8.27
CA ALA A 85 11.88 -3.57 -7.82
C ALA A 85 11.71 -4.71 -8.83
N GLY A 86 10.50 -4.87 -9.40
CA GLY A 86 10.23 -5.86 -10.43
C GLY A 86 11.07 -5.66 -11.70
N ALA A 87 11.24 -4.40 -12.12
CA ALA A 87 12.10 -4.06 -13.28
C ALA A 87 13.60 -4.25 -12.99
N ALA A 88 14.00 -4.08 -11.74
CA ALA A 88 15.39 -4.26 -11.30
C ALA A 88 15.81 -5.73 -11.13
N GLY A 89 14.85 -6.67 -11.12
CA GLY A 89 15.12 -8.09 -10.92
C GLY A 89 15.46 -8.38 -9.46
N GLY A 90 14.49 -8.29 -8.57
CA GLY A 90 14.64 -8.61 -7.16
C GLY A 90 15.14 -10.03 -6.90
N PRO A 91 15.53 -10.35 -5.65
CA PRO A 91 16.04 -11.66 -5.28
C PRO A 91 15.02 -12.77 -5.59
N ALA A 92 15.50 -13.95 -5.86
CA ALA A 92 14.64 -15.12 -6.04
C ALA A 92 13.99 -15.48 -4.70
N ILE A 93 12.66 -15.47 -4.67
CA ILE A 93 11.87 -15.86 -3.51
C ILE A 93 12.10 -17.36 -3.23
N GLN A 94 12.45 -17.70 -1.99
CA GLN A 94 12.60 -19.08 -1.55
C GLN A 94 11.23 -19.70 -1.23
N ALA A 95 11.19 -21.04 -1.14
CA ALA A 95 9.92 -21.75 -0.93
C ALA A 95 9.27 -21.49 0.45
N ASP A 96 10.03 -21.01 1.41
CA ASP A 96 9.60 -20.67 2.77
C ASP A 96 9.50 -19.16 3.04
N ASP A 97 9.82 -18.33 2.04
CA ASP A 97 9.63 -16.89 2.12
C ASP A 97 8.14 -16.51 2.14
N LEU A 98 7.84 -15.40 2.75
CA LEU A 98 6.51 -14.79 2.73
C LEU A 98 6.27 -14.15 1.35
N THR A 99 5.31 -14.70 0.61
CA THR A 99 5.08 -14.30 -0.80
C THR A 99 3.94 -13.31 -0.99
N LEU A 100 3.10 -13.13 0.04
CA LEU A 100 1.82 -12.42 -0.01
C LEU A 100 0.78 -13.11 -0.93
N ASP A 101 1.03 -14.36 -1.33
CA ASP A 101 0.05 -15.25 -1.93
C ASP A 101 -0.59 -16.09 -0.83
N VAL A 102 -1.89 -15.88 -0.57
CA VAL A 102 -2.61 -16.54 0.52
C VAL A 102 -2.56 -18.06 0.41
N ALA A 103 -2.60 -18.62 -0.81
CA ALA A 103 -2.61 -20.07 -1.00
C ALA A 103 -1.24 -20.68 -0.67
N HIS A 104 -0.17 -20.10 -1.22
CA HIS A 104 1.20 -20.51 -0.94
C HIS A 104 1.51 -20.35 0.56
N ASP A 105 1.26 -19.17 1.10
CA ASP A 105 1.63 -18.82 2.47
C ASP A 105 0.82 -19.65 3.50
N SER A 106 -0.41 -20.09 3.17
CA SER A 106 -1.17 -21.02 4.00
C SER A 106 -0.52 -22.39 4.13
N VAL A 107 0.12 -22.87 3.07
CA VAL A 107 0.87 -24.16 3.12
C VAL A 107 2.11 -24.01 3.98
N VAL A 108 2.86 -22.91 3.83
CA VAL A 108 4.04 -22.63 4.64
C VAL A 108 3.66 -22.47 6.11
N ALA A 109 2.63 -21.68 6.43
CA ALA A 109 2.13 -21.50 7.79
C ALA A 109 1.71 -22.82 8.44
N ALA A 110 1.01 -23.70 7.70
CA ALA A 110 0.63 -25.02 8.19
C ALA A 110 1.86 -25.89 8.49
N ALA A 111 2.88 -25.86 7.63
CA ALA A 111 4.15 -26.58 7.85
C ALA A 111 4.90 -26.03 9.07
N MET A 112 4.97 -24.71 9.22
CA MET A 112 5.56 -24.05 10.38
C MET A 112 4.90 -24.49 11.68
N LEU A 113 3.56 -24.42 11.76
CA LEU A 113 2.80 -24.86 12.93
C LEU A 113 2.93 -26.36 13.20
N ALA A 114 3.13 -27.20 12.17
CA ALA A 114 3.37 -28.61 12.33
C ALA A 114 4.73 -28.93 12.93
N SER A 115 5.76 -28.11 12.62
CA SER A 115 7.13 -28.28 13.14
C SER A 115 7.26 -27.92 14.62
N VAL A 116 6.36 -27.09 15.16
CA VAL A 116 6.43 -26.61 16.54
C VAL A 116 5.90 -27.64 17.51
N LYS A 117 6.70 -28.01 18.51
CA LYS A 117 6.36 -28.98 19.56
C LYS A 117 5.89 -28.25 20.83
N ILE A 118 4.63 -27.75 20.82
CA ILE A 118 4.04 -27.08 21.99
C ILE A 118 2.90 -27.93 22.54
N ARG A 119 2.90 -28.09 23.87
CA ARG A 119 1.81 -28.81 24.55
C ARG A 119 0.47 -28.11 24.33
N GLY A 120 -0.53 -28.86 23.85
CA GLY A 120 -1.87 -28.37 23.56
C GLY A 120 -2.05 -27.85 22.13
N LEU A 121 -1.02 -27.83 21.29
CA LEU A 121 -1.12 -27.50 19.86
C LEU A 121 -1.46 -28.77 19.05
N ASP A 122 -2.72 -29.17 19.11
CA ASP A 122 -3.25 -30.30 18.35
C ASP A 122 -3.61 -29.94 16.89
N ALA A 123 -4.13 -30.90 16.13
CA ALA A 123 -4.51 -30.69 14.74
C ALA A 123 -5.66 -29.69 14.55
N HIS A 124 -6.54 -29.54 15.55
CA HIS A 124 -7.61 -28.55 15.51
C HIS A 124 -7.05 -27.13 15.64
N TRP A 125 -6.25 -26.89 16.67
CA TRP A 125 -5.61 -25.60 16.89
C TRP A 125 -4.71 -25.17 15.71
N ARG A 126 -3.93 -26.10 15.15
CA ARG A 126 -3.11 -25.78 13.96
C ARG A 126 -3.93 -25.28 12.79
N ARG A 127 -5.09 -25.89 12.52
CA ARG A 127 -5.98 -25.44 11.44
C ARG A 127 -6.62 -24.08 11.72
N THR A 128 -6.91 -23.78 12.98
CA THR A 128 -7.48 -22.50 13.39
C THR A 128 -6.44 -21.38 13.37
N LEU A 129 -5.20 -21.68 13.75
CA LEU A 129 -4.14 -20.66 13.86
C LEU A 129 -3.42 -20.37 12.53
N ALA A 130 -3.45 -21.30 11.56
CA ALA A 130 -2.74 -21.08 10.29
C ALA A 130 -3.22 -19.85 9.52
N PRO A 131 -4.54 -19.59 9.34
CA PRO A 131 -4.99 -18.35 8.71
C PRO A 131 -4.58 -17.09 9.47
N GLN A 132 -4.63 -17.13 10.81
CA GLN A 132 -4.22 -16.00 11.64
C GLN A 132 -2.71 -15.70 11.50
N LEU A 133 -1.89 -16.77 11.42
CA LEU A 133 -0.45 -16.63 11.16
C LEU A 133 -0.18 -15.94 9.81
N VAL A 134 -0.88 -16.36 8.76
CA VAL A 134 -0.76 -15.74 7.42
C VAL A 134 -1.17 -14.27 7.47
N GLU A 135 -2.35 -13.97 8.01
CA GLU A 135 -2.89 -12.60 8.11
C GLU A 135 -1.91 -11.69 8.87
N THR A 136 -1.47 -12.12 10.05
CA THR A 136 -0.51 -11.34 10.86
C THR A 136 0.83 -11.16 10.14
N ALA A 137 1.33 -12.19 9.44
CA ALA A 137 2.58 -12.08 8.68
C ALA A 137 2.44 -11.12 7.49
N HIS A 138 1.29 -11.13 6.78
CA HIS A 138 1.02 -10.20 5.68
C HIS A 138 0.95 -8.75 6.17
N GLU A 139 0.33 -8.49 7.33
CA GLU A 139 0.30 -7.15 7.92
C GLU A 139 1.71 -6.65 8.29
N LEU A 140 2.56 -7.55 8.82
CA LEU A 140 3.94 -7.22 9.17
C LEU A 140 4.85 -7.03 7.97
N ALA A 141 4.57 -7.66 6.83
CA ALA A 141 5.43 -7.67 5.65
C ALA A 141 5.82 -6.26 5.17
N THR A 142 4.86 -5.33 5.12
CA THR A 142 5.10 -3.94 4.70
C THR A 142 6.08 -3.23 5.65
N LEU A 143 5.91 -3.46 6.95
CA LEU A 143 6.79 -2.87 7.96
C LEU A 143 8.20 -3.47 7.88
N VAL A 144 8.30 -4.81 7.75
CA VAL A 144 9.58 -5.50 7.65
C VAL A 144 10.32 -5.15 6.35
N ALA A 145 9.62 -5.06 5.22
CA ALA A 145 10.22 -4.62 3.95
C ALA A 145 10.81 -3.20 4.04
N SER A 146 10.33 -2.38 4.95
CA SER A 146 10.88 -1.04 5.23
C SER A 146 12.12 -1.03 6.10
N VAL A 147 12.55 -2.18 6.60
CA VAL A 147 13.81 -2.36 7.33
C VAL A 147 14.88 -2.82 6.36
N HIS A 148 16.08 -2.19 6.41
CA HIS A 148 17.22 -2.62 5.59
C HIS A 148 17.49 -4.12 5.80
N PRO A 149 17.69 -4.92 4.75
CA PRO A 149 17.86 -6.37 4.87
C PRO A 149 18.90 -6.79 5.93
N ASP A 150 20.04 -6.13 5.96
CA ASP A 150 21.12 -6.42 6.91
C ASP A 150 20.78 -6.07 8.37
N ALA A 151 19.79 -5.20 8.59
CA ALA A 151 19.35 -4.77 9.92
C ALA A 151 18.16 -5.58 10.46
N ARG A 152 17.56 -6.45 9.65
CA ARG A 152 16.33 -7.19 10.05
C ARG A 152 16.55 -8.12 11.24
N SER A 153 17.74 -8.73 11.36
CA SER A 153 18.05 -9.58 12.51
C SER A 153 18.02 -8.83 13.82
N ASP A 154 18.64 -7.66 13.88
CA ASP A 154 18.69 -6.85 15.09
C ASP A 154 17.31 -6.28 15.40
N TRP A 155 16.62 -5.78 14.38
CA TRP A 155 15.25 -5.31 14.49
C TRP A 155 14.30 -6.40 15.02
N LEU A 156 14.43 -7.64 14.52
CA LEU A 156 13.67 -8.81 15.00
C LEU A 156 13.92 -9.07 16.47
N ALA A 157 15.20 -9.10 16.88
CA ALA A 157 15.57 -9.34 18.27
C ALA A 157 14.95 -8.33 19.23
N GLU A 158 14.97 -7.04 18.87
CA GLU A 158 14.33 -5.97 19.66
C GLU A 158 12.81 -6.17 19.79
N ARG A 159 12.12 -6.53 18.69
CA ARG A 159 10.67 -6.74 18.70
C ARG A 159 10.26 -7.98 19.47
N LEU A 160 11.01 -9.07 19.35
CA LEU A 160 10.79 -10.29 20.13
C LEU A 160 10.97 -10.05 21.64
N ALA A 161 11.94 -9.22 22.03
CA ALA A 161 12.11 -8.85 23.44
C ALA A 161 10.85 -8.18 24.01
N VAL A 162 10.20 -7.30 23.25
CA VAL A 162 8.95 -6.64 23.65
C VAL A 162 7.79 -7.63 23.75
N LEU A 163 7.64 -8.53 22.78
CA LEU A 163 6.58 -9.54 22.79
C LEU A 163 6.70 -10.51 23.98
N ASN A 164 7.89 -10.92 24.34
CA ASN A 164 8.14 -11.83 25.44
C ASN A 164 7.82 -11.23 26.83
N LEU A 165 7.81 -9.90 26.95
CA LEU A 165 7.42 -9.22 28.19
C LEU A 165 5.92 -9.32 28.48
N GLY A 166 5.09 -9.63 27.47
CA GLY A 166 3.64 -9.75 27.57
C GLY A 166 3.11 -11.19 27.66
N SER A 167 3.98 -12.22 27.72
CA SER A 167 3.55 -13.62 27.73
C SER A 167 2.82 -14.00 29.03
N GLY A 168 1.48 -13.91 28.96
CA GLY A 168 0.55 -14.36 30.02
C GLY A 168 0.08 -15.80 29.82
N ASP A 169 -0.82 -16.23 30.72
CA ASP A 169 -1.48 -17.54 30.66
C ASP A 169 -2.70 -17.53 29.70
N GLY A 170 -3.07 -18.70 29.17
CA GLY A 170 -4.30 -18.90 28.42
C GLY A 170 -4.28 -18.38 26.98
N PHE A 171 -5.24 -17.53 26.62
CA PHE A 171 -5.42 -17.01 25.25
C PHE A 171 -4.21 -16.20 24.77
N GLN A 172 -3.62 -15.40 25.64
CA GLN A 172 -2.43 -14.59 25.35
C GLN A 172 -1.24 -15.44 24.86
N ARG A 173 -1.18 -16.71 25.29
CA ARG A 173 -0.15 -17.65 24.83
C ARG A 173 -0.23 -17.93 23.32
N TRP A 174 -1.45 -18.08 22.77
CA TRP A 174 -1.62 -18.35 21.33
C TRP A 174 -1.37 -17.08 20.50
N GLU A 175 -1.81 -15.95 20.97
CA GLU A 175 -1.52 -14.65 20.36
C GLU A 175 -0.01 -14.37 20.34
N SER A 176 0.68 -14.58 21.45
CA SER A 176 2.13 -14.45 21.54
C SER A 176 2.86 -15.44 20.63
N LEU A 177 2.37 -16.66 20.51
CA LEU A 177 2.93 -17.66 19.59
C LEU A 177 2.79 -17.19 18.13
N ILE A 178 1.59 -16.79 17.72
CA ILE A 178 1.33 -16.32 16.37
C ILE A 178 2.13 -15.05 16.07
N GLY A 179 2.15 -14.08 16.97
CA GLY A 179 2.94 -12.86 16.81
C GLY A 179 4.44 -13.14 16.66
N THR A 180 4.98 -14.04 17.50
CA THR A 180 6.38 -14.46 17.42
C THR A 180 6.70 -15.17 16.11
N MET A 181 5.84 -16.11 15.69
CA MET A 181 6.04 -16.85 14.44
C MET A 181 5.90 -15.95 13.22
N ALA A 182 4.88 -15.11 13.18
CA ALA A 182 4.64 -14.16 12.09
C ALA A 182 5.80 -13.17 11.93
N LEU A 183 6.24 -12.61 13.06
CA LEU A 183 7.36 -11.66 13.07
C LEU A 183 8.67 -12.32 12.62
N THR A 184 8.92 -13.54 13.11
CA THR A 184 10.11 -14.30 12.72
C THR A 184 10.07 -14.67 11.24
N TRP A 185 8.92 -15.11 10.74
CA TRP A 185 8.74 -15.45 9.33
C TRP A 185 8.93 -14.23 8.45
N ALA A 186 8.22 -13.14 8.71
CA ALA A 186 8.33 -11.90 7.95
C ALA A 186 9.77 -11.35 7.94
N ALA A 187 10.46 -11.35 9.10
CA ALA A 187 11.81 -10.79 9.20
C ALA A 187 12.90 -11.64 8.50
N ASN A 188 12.69 -12.95 8.39
CA ASN A 188 13.63 -13.85 7.71
C ASN A 188 13.31 -14.02 6.22
N SER A 189 12.16 -13.52 5.74
CA SER A 189 11.79 -13.60 4.33
C SER A 189 12.53 -12.56 3.49
N GLN A 190 12.79 -12.92 2.24
CA GLN A 190 13.26 -12.00 1.22
C GLN A 190 12.09 -11.34 0.52
N TYR A 191 12.23 -10.06 0.22
CA TYR A 191 11.21 -9.29 -0.49
C TYR A 191 11.72 -8.85 -1.86
N PRO A 192 10.89 -8.84 -2.90
CA PRO A 192 11.28 -8.31 -4.21
C PRO A 192 11.86 -6.89 -4.13
N THR A 193 11.40 -6.10 -3.14
CA THR A 193 11.85 -4.73 -2.91
C THR A 193 13.22 -4.61 -2.25
N ASP A 194 13.83 -5.71 -1.81
CA ASP A 194 15.16 -5.69 -1.16
C ASP A 194 16.25 -5.19 -2.09
N VAL A 195 16.11 -5.39 -3.40
CA VAL A 195 17.05 -4.85 -4.40
C VAL A 195 17.14 -3.31 -4.34
N LEU A 196 16.11 -2.61 -3.87
CA LEU A 196 16.07 -1.15 -3.81
C LEU A 196 16.96 -0.56 -2.70
N TRP A 197 17.37 -1.37 -1.74
CA TRP A 197 18.26 -0.96 -0.66
C TRP A 197 19.73 -0.82 -1.08
N HIS A 198 20.08 -1.25 -2.28
CA HIS A 198 21.45 -1.25 -2.78
C HIS A 198 21.61 -0.28 -3.96
N PRO A 199 21.89 1.01 -3.75
CA PRO A 199 22.05 1.99 -4.82
C PRO A 199 23.05 1.57 -5.89
N VAL A 200 24.08 0.80 -5.51
CA VAL A 200 25.10 0.27 -6.41
C VAL A 200 24.54 -0.64 -7.50
N LEU A 201 23.39 -1.30 -7.25
CA LEU A 201 22.69 -2.14 -8.23
C LEU A 201 21.89 -1.29 -9.24
N HIS A 202 21.80 0.01 -9.03
CA HIS A 202 21.05 0.95 -9.87
C HIS A 202 21.96 2.05 -10.44
N PRO A 203 23.02 1.72 -11.23
CA PRO A 203 24.00 2.70 -11.67
C PRO A 203 23.43 3.77 -12.59
N SER A 204 22.27 3.54 -13.18
CA SER A 204 21.55 4.52 -14.00
C SER A 204 20.68 5.50 -13.17
N VAL A 205 20.59 5.33 -11.86
CA VAL A 205 19.78 6.17 -10.97
C VAL A 205 20.72 7.04 -10.13
N ALA A 206 20.74 8.34 -10.42
CA ALA A 206 21.54 9.31 -9.69
C ALA A 206 20.79 9.94 -8.50
N ALA A 207 19.45 9.89 -8.52
CA ALA A 207 18.66 10.52 -7.50
C ALA A 207 17.26 9.88 -7.38
N LEU A 208 16.69 9.96 -6.17
CA LEU A 208 15.38 9.43 -5.82
C LEU A 208 14.48 10.57 -5.32
N ALA A 209 13.31 10.72 -5.90
CA ALA A 209 12.29 11.61 -5.39
C ALA A 209 11.02 10.83 -5.01
N ALA A 210 10.18 11.38 -4.16
CA ALA A 210 8.90 10.77 -3.85
C ALA A 210 7.78 11.80 -3.70
N ILE A 211 6.63 11.46 -4.26
CA ILE A 211 5.36 12.15 -4.05
C ILE A 211 4.63 11.42 -2.92
N PRO A 212 4.30 12.09 -1.81
CA PRO A 212 3.58 11.44 -0.71
C PRO A 212 2.17 11.03 -1.13
N GLY A 213 1.71 9.89 -0.62
CA GLY A 213 0.33 9.44 -0.72
C GLY A 213 -0.57 10.04 0.37
N LEU A 214 -1.79 9.48 0.51
CA LEU A 214 -2.71 9.82 1.59
C LEU A 214 -2.20 9.33 2.96
N ALA A 215 -1.46 8.23 2.94
CA ALA A 215 -0.75 7.70 4.10
C ALA A 215 0.73 7.57 3.78
N ASP A 216 1.56 7.67 4.81
CA ASP A 216 3.00 7.44 4.66
C ASP A 216 3.26 5.97 4.31
N ASP A 217 3.99 5.74 3.22
CA ASP A 217 4.53 4.43 2.89
C ASP A 217 5.87 4.25 3.64
N PRO A 218 5.94 3.29 4.59
CA PRO A 218 7.15 3.08 5.39
C PRO A 218 8.38 2.76 4.53
N LEU A 219 8.22 1.95 3.47
CA LEU A 219 9.33 1.59 2.59
C LEU A 219 9.85 2.82 1.82
N THR A 220 8.97 3.61 1.20
CA THR A 220 9.37 4.84 0.51
C THR A 220 10.10 5.79 1.46
N SER A 221 9.57 5.96 2.68
CA SER A 221 10.19 6.84 3.68
C SER A 221 11.57 6.34 4.10
N ALA A 222 11.75 5.05 4.28
CA ALA A 222 13.02 4.43 4.64
C ALA A 222 14.04 4.50 3.48
N LEU A 223 13.61 4.26 2.24
CA LEU A 223 14.47 4.43 1.05
C LEU A 223 14.96 5.87 0.90
N LEU A 224 14.08 6.86 1.10
CA LEU A 224 14.49 8.28 1.10
C LEU A 224 15.46 8.62 2.22
N ALA A 225 15.45 7.90 3.34
CA ALA A 225 16.43 8.09 4.41
C ALA A 225 17.78 7.42 4.09
N HIS A 226 17.78 6.40 3.26
CA HIS A 226 18.95 5.58 2.93
C HIS A 226 19.72 6.06 1.68
N TRP A 227 19.00 6.52 0.66
CA TRP A 227 19.60 6.92 -0.62
C TRP A 227 20.37 8.25 -0.50
N PRO A 228 21.50 8.41 -1.20
CA PRO A 228 22.40 9.55 -1.00
C PRO A 228 21.85 10.88 -1.52
N ASN A 229 21.02 10.85 -2.56
CA ASN A 229 20.49 12.07 -3.19
C ASN A 229 18.97 11.94 -3.34
N VAL A 230 18.25 12.62 -2.47
CA VAL A 230 16.81 12.44 -2.33
C VAL A 230 16.03 13.75 -2.25
N LYS A 231 14.76 13.70 -2.68
CA LYS A 231 13.83 14.82 -2.57
C LYS A 231 12.43 14.32 -2.19
N ARG A 232 11.88 14.83 -1.10
CA ARG A 232 10.43 14.76 -0.86
C ARG A 232 9.75 15.89 -1.63
N LEU A 233 8.74 15.52 -2.43
CA LEU A 233 7.94 16.47 -3.19
C LEU A 233 6.70 16.88 -2.39
N PRO A 234 6.09 18.02 -2.70
CA PRO A 234 4.82 18.39 -2.08
C PRO A 234 3.72 17.38 -2.46
N PRO A 235 2.71 17.19 -1.58
CA PRO A 235 1.56 16.36 -1.87
C PRO A 235 0.77 16.92 -3.04
N LEU A 236 0.13 16.02 -3.79
CA LEU A 236 -0.77 16.43 -4.85
C LEU A 236 -2.06 16.98 -4.26
N ALA A 237 -2.46 18.15 -4.72
CA ALA A 237 -3.77 18.71 -4.43
C ALA A 237 -4.78 18.24 -5.49
N VAL A 238 -6.05 18.14 -5.12
CA VAL A 238 -7.13 17.96 -6.08
C VAL A 238 -7.47 19.33 -6.66
N ARG A 239 -7.34 19.50 -7.98
CA ARG A 239 -7.83 20.72 -8.64
C ARG A 239 -9.35 20.76 -8.51
N THR A 240 -9.83 21.77 -7.83
CA THR A 240 -11.24 22.14 -7.89
C THR A 240 -11.49 22.91 -9.19
N ALA A 241 -12.68 22.72 -9.78
CA ALA A 241 -13.05 23.49 -10.97
C ALA A 241 -12.93 24.99 -10.72
N GLU A 242 -12.68 25.74 -11.78
CA GLU A 242 -12.38 27.17 -11.79
C GLU A 242 -13.41 28.09 -11.08
N ASN A 243 -14.54 27.54 -10.62
CA ASN A 243 -15.58 28.29 -9.92
C ASN A 243 -15.43 28.32 -8.39
N GLY A 244 -14.27 27.97 -7.85
CA GLY A 244 -13.90 28.25 -6.47
C GLY A 244 -14.67 27.48 -5.37
N SER A 245 -15.58 26.59 -5.73
CA SER A 245 -16.23 25.74 -4.74
C SER A 245 -15.46 24.42 -4.62
N PRO A 246 -14.87 24.11 -3.46
CA PRO A 246 -14.30 22.78 -3.26
C PRO A 246 -15.41 21.78 -3.51
N ASN A 247 -15.15 20.78 -4.36
CA ASN A 247 -16.10 19.70 -4.55
C ASN A 247 -16.28 19.04 -3.16
N PRO A 248 -17.41 19.23 -2.47
CA PRO A 248 -17.49 18.82 -1.08
C PRO A 248 -17.42 17.30 -1.05
N ALA A 249 -16.35 16.78 -0.47
CA ALA A 249 -16.33 15.37 -0.10
C ALA A 249 -17.57 15.14 0.80
N ARG A 250 -18.46 14.26 0.37
CA ARG A 250 -19.62 13.88 1.15
C ARG A 250 -19.30 12.60 1.91
N LEU A 251 -19.26 12.71 3.22
CA LEU A 251 -19.25 11.55 4.08
C LEU A 251 -20.68 10.99 4.13
N LEU A 252 -20.84 9.75 3.69
CA LEU A 252 -22.07 8.99 3.82
C LEU A 252 -21.87 8.00 4.96
N ALA A 253 -22.57 8.21 6.07
CA ALA A 253 -22.59 7.24 7.15
C ALA A 253 -23.62 6.15 6.80
N ALA A 254 -23.21 4.90 6.89
CA ALA A 254 -24.08 3.72 6.78
C ALA A 254 -24.22 3.08 8.16
N ASP A 255 -25.38 2.48 8.42
CA ASP A 255 -25.65 1.83 9.72
C ASP A 255 -24.90 0.49 9.86
N ASP A 256 -24.57 -0.13 8.74
CA ASP A 256 -23.81 -1.40 8.69
C ASP A 256 -23.06 -1.56 7.35
N ALA A 257 -22.15 -2.51 7.29
CA ALA A 257 -21.31 -2.81 6.11
C ALA A 257 -22.14 -3.23 4.87
N GLN A 258 -23.30 -3.84 5.05
CA GLN A 258 -24.17 -4.22 3.94
C GLN A 258 -24.82 -2.99 3.31
N THR A 259 -25.29 -2.08 4.13
CA THR A 259 -25.84 -0.78 3.68
C THR A 259 -24.78 0.06 3.00
N GLU A 260 -23.55 0.10 3.53
CA GLU A 260 -22.41 0.78 2.90
C GLU A 260 -22.14 0.21 1.50
N ALA A 261 -22.05 -1.12 1.37
CA ALA A 261 -21.81 -1.77 0.08
C ALA A 261 -22.94 -1.49 -0.92
N GLN A 262 -24.19 -1.49 -0.48
CA GLN A 262 -25.36 -1.16 -1.33
C GLN A 262 -25.33 0.29 -1.80
N MET A 263 -24.98 1.23 -0.93
CA MET A 263 -24.86 2.64 -1.26
C MET A 263 -23.72 2.89 -2.26
N ALA A 264 -22.57 2.23 -2.04
CA ALA A 264 -21.43 2.29 -2.97
C ALA A 264 -21.81 1.71 -4.35
N ALA A 265 -22.44 0.53 -4.40
CA ALA A 265 -22.89 -0.08 -5.65
C ALA A 265 -23.92 0.80 -6.40
N ALA A 266 -24.90 1.36 -5.70
CA ALA A 266 -25.87 2.25 -6.29
C ALA A 266 -25.20 3.51 -6.91
N ARG A 267 -24.18 4.05 -6.23
CA ARG A 267 -23.42 5.21 -6.73
C ARG A 267 -22.63 4.85 -7.99
N VAL A 268 -21.96 3.71 -8.00
CA VAL A 268 -21.23 3.20 -9.18
C VAL A 268 -22.19 3.05 -10.37
N ILE A 269 -23.34 2.42 -10.17
CA ILE A 269 -24.35 2.25 -11.21
C ILE A 269 -24.82 3.62 -11.78
N ALA A 270 -25.08 4.58 -10.89
CA ALA A 270 -25.50 5.93 -11.31
C ALA A 270 -24.40 6.61 -12.16
N HIS A 271 -23.12 6.47 -11.80
CA HIS A 271 -22.01 7.00 -12.60
C HIS A 271 -21.92 6.32 -13.97
N LEU A 272 -22.00 4.99 -14.02
CA LEU A 272 -21.98 4.24 -15.28
C LEU A 272 -23.14 4.62 -16.21
N GLN A 273 -24.36 4.74 -15.66
CA GLN A 273 -25.54 5.17 -16.42
C GLN A 273 -25.42 6.60 -16.97
N ALA A 274 -24.69 7.46 -16.26
CA ALA A 274 -24.38 8.82 -16.69
C ALA A 274 -23.20 8.90 -17.68
N GLY A 275 -22.62 7.75 -18.09
CA GLY A 275 -21.48 7.69 -18.99
C GLY A 275 -20.16 8.15 -18.37
N ARG A 276 -20.08 8.24 -17.04
CA ARG A 276 -18.89 8.65 -16.31
C ARG A 276 -18.03 7.43 -16.03
N VAL A 277 -16.96 7.26 -16.79
CA VAL A 277 -15.99 6.18 -16.65
C VAL A 277 -14.57 6.74 -16.76
N PRO A 278 -13.58 6.18 -16.05
CA PRO A 278 -13.66 5.06 -15.08
C PRO A 278 -14.27 5.48 -13.74
N VAL A 279 -14.84 4.50 -13.02
CA VAL A 279 -15.30 4.66 -11.63
C VAL A 279 -14.34 3.87 -10.74
N GLY A 280 -13.70 4.54 -9.79
CA GLY A 280 -12.90 3.89 -8.74
C GLY A 280 -13.75 3.63 -7.49
N ILE A 281 -13.52 2.50 -6.86
CA ILE A 281 -14.13 2.12 -5.57
C ILE A 281 -13.00 1.97 -4.56
#